data_a5db115f3120e4a012e5687e948470ac
#
_entry.id   a5db115f3120e4a012e5687e948470ac
#
_cell.length_a   1.000
_cell.length_b   1.000
_cell.length_c   1.000
_cell.angle_alpha   90.00
_cell.angle_beta   90.00
_cell.angle_gamma   90.00
#
_symmetry.space_group_name_H-M   'P 1'
#
loop_
_entity.id
_entity.type
_entity.pdbx_description
1 polymer ?
#
loop_
_entity_poly.entity_id
_entity_poly.type
_entity_poly.pdbx_seq_one_letter_code
_entity_poly.pdbx_strand_id
1 'polypeptide(L)'
;MVSTSMVRLLEKVRACKVCEPHLPLGAKPVLAASSQSRILLIGQAPGRKVHETGIAWNDPSGDNLSNWLGLDKEQFYNPDLVAIVPMGFCYPGAGKSGDLPPRPECAPLWHAKLLEKMPHIILTVLIGRYAQGYYLKDRAYKTLTETVQHYKEYLPQYLPLPHPSPRNRIWQQRNPWFEEEVLPELRQRVQRALK
;
A
#
# COMPACT_ATOMS: atom_id res chain seq x y z
N MET A 1 1.00 -3.07 -23.32
CA MET A 1 -0.03 -4.17 -23.36
C MET A 1 0.02 -4.92 -22.05
N VAL A 2 -1.08 -4.99 -21.28
CA VAL A 2 -1.16 -5.79 -20.04
C VAL A 2 -1.05 -7.27 -20.41
N SER A 3 -0.13 -7.99 -19.78
CA SER A 3 0.04 -9.43 -20.03
C SER A 3 -1.28 -10.18 -19.75
N THR A 4 -1.73 -11.03 -20.69
CA THR A 4 -2.92 -11.88 -20.52
C THR A 4 -2.88 -12.67 -19.19
N SER A 5 -1.70 -13.00 -18.71
CA SER A 5 -1.46 -13.66 -17.43
C SER A 5 -1.81 -12.75 -16.23
N MET A 6 -1.49 -11.44 -16.29
CA MET A 6 -1.82 -10.48 -15.21
C MET A 6 -3.32 -10.22 -15.14
N VAL A 7 -3.99 -10.04 -16.29
CA VAL A 7 -5.45 -9.86 -16.35
C VAL A 7 -6.18 -11.02 -15.69
N ARG A 8 -5.84 -12.25 -16.08
CA ARG A 8 -6.44 -13.46 -15.49
C ARG A 8 -6.18 -13.59 -13.99
N LEU A 9 -5.01 -13.17 -13.52
CA LEU A 9 -4.70 -13.19 -12.09
C LEU A 9 -5.56 -12.17 -11.33
N LEU A 10 -5.70 -10.94 -11.85
CA LEU A 10 -6.55 -9.90 -11.25
C LEU A 10 -8.03 -10.32 -11.22
N GLU A 11 -8.53 -10.99 -12.26
CA GLU A 11 -9.88 -11.56 -12.26
C GLU A 11 -10.07 -12.57 -11.12
N LYS A 12 -9.12 -13.49 -10.94
CA LYS A 12 -9.14 -14.47 -9.84
C LYS A 12 -9.09 -13.79 -8.46
N VAL A 13 -8.26 -12.76 -8.30
CA VAL A 13 -8.19 -11.99 -7.04
C VAL A 13 -9.52 -11.29 -6.77
N ARG A 14 -10.10 -10.63 -7.78
CA ARG A 14 -11.40 -9.93 -7.64
C ARG A 14 -12.57 -10.87 -7.34
N ALA A 15 -12.49 -12.11 -7.79
CA ALA A 15 -13.48 -13.15 -7.49
C ALA A 15 -13.24 -13.88 -6.16
N CYS A 16 -12.18 -13.52 -5.40
CA CYS A 16 -11.81 -14.21 -4.17
C CYS A 16 -12.85 -14.00 -3.07
N LYS A 17 -13.28 -15.10 -2.43
CA LYS A 17 -14.24 -15.14 -1.33
C LYS A 17 -13.71 -15.84 -0.07
N VAL A 18 -12.43 -16.14 -0.01
CA VAL A 18 -11.83 -16.94 1.08
C VAL A 18 -12.14 -16.36 2.46
N CYS A 19 -12.15 -15.05 2.60
CA CYS A 19 -12.40 -14.38 3.89
C CYS A 19 -13.86 -13.93 4.07
N GLU A 20 -14.78 -14.23 3.14
CA GLU A 20 -16.16 -13.70 3.13
C GLU A 20 -16.90 -13.91 4.47
N PRO A 21 -16.80 -15.07 5.16
CA PRO A 21 -17.48 -15.29 6.44
C PRO A 21 -17.00 -14.36 7.58
N HIS A 22 -15.85 -13.69 7.40
CA HIS A 22 -15.25 -12.81 8.40
C HIS A 22 -15.34 -11.32 8.02
N LEU A 23 -16.03 -11.00 6.93
CA LEU A 23 -16.13 -9.64 6.39
C LEU A 23 -17.54 -9.09 6.57
N PRO A 24 -17.73 -8.02 7.38
CA PRO A 24 -19.06 -7.54 7.75
C PRO A 24 -19.88 -7.00 6.56
N LEU A 25 -19.22 -6.61 5.48
CA LEU A 25 -19.85 -6.11 4.25
C LEU A 25 -19.63 -7.06 3.06
N GLY A 26 -19.22 -8.31 3.31
CA GLY A 26 -18.91 -9.29 2.28
C GLY A 26 -17.56 -9.07 1.58
N ALA A 27 -17.23 -10.01 0.68
CA ALA A 27 -15.98 -9.95 -0.08
C ALA A 27 -16.09 -8.98 -1.25
N LYS A 28 -15.25 -7.96 -1.25
CA LYS A 28 -15.08 -6.99 -2.35
C LYS A 28 -13.60 -6.60 -2.45
N PRO A 29 -12.78 -7.41 -3.12
CA PRO A 29 -11.35 -7.11 -3.26
C PRO A 29 -11.11 -5.82 -4.06
N VAL A 30 -10.36 -4.88 -3.46
CA VAL A 30 -9.96 -3.62 -4.07
C VAL A 30 -8.44 -3.57 -4.18
N LEU A 31 -7.94 -3.55 -5.40
CA LEU A 31 -6.53 -3.43 -5.75
C LEU A 31 -6.40 -2.87 -7.16
N ALA A 32 -5.22 -2.32 -7.47
CA ALA A 32 -4.86 -1.91 -8.82
C ALA A 32 -3.43 -2.39 -9.11
N ALA A 33 -3.21 -3.01 -10.26
CA ALA A 33 -1.88 -3.46 -10.68
C ALA A 33 -1.84 -3.71 -12.17
N SER A 34 -0.66 -3.54 -12.76
CA SER A 34 -0.34 -3.86 -14.14
C SER A 34 1.02 -4.54 -14.22
N SER A 35 1.27 -5.30 -15.25
CA SER A 35 2.62 -5.81 -15.53
C SER A 35 3.64 -4.70 -15.84
N GLN A 36 3.18 -3.48 -16.09
CA GLN A 36 4.00 -2.29 -16.37
C GLN A 36 4.25 -1.45 -15.11
N SER A 37 3.59 -1.75 -13.98
CA SER A 37 3.72 -0.96 -12.75
C SER A 37 5.19 -0.78 -12.36
N ARG A 38 5.55 0.43 -11.96
CA ARG A 38 6.91 0.82 -11.59
C ARG A 38 7.06 1.08 -10.09
N ILE A 39 5.96 1.50 -9.45
CA ILE A 39 5.87 1.78 -8.02
C ILE A 39 4.83 0.84 -7.43
N LEU A 40 5.15 0.23 -6.29
CA LEU A 40 4.24 -0.64 -5.56
C LEU A 40 3.92 -0.01 -4.19
N LEU A 41 2.64 0.25 -3.94
CA LEU A 41 2.13 0.74 -2.66
C LEU A 41 1.46 -0.41 -1.90
N ILE A 42 1.99 -0.73 -0.73
CA ILE A 42 1.45 -1.79 0.15
C ILE A 42 0.95 -1.15 1.44
N GLY A 43 -0.36 -0.97 1.54
CA GLY A 43 -1.05 -0.47 2.74
C GLY A 43 -1.68 -1.59 3.57
N GLN A 44 -2.54 -1.23 4.52
CA GLN A 44 -3.21 -2.18 5.41
C GLN A 44 -4.31 -2.96 4.69
N ALA A 45 -5.43 -2.30 4.43
CA ALA A 45 -6.64 -2.84 3.79
C ALA A 45 -7.54 -1.69 3.34
N PRO A 46 -8.51 -1.92 2.45
CA PRO A 46 -9.54 -0.94 2.12
C PRO A 46 -10.28 -0.48 3.37
N GLY A 47 -10.47 0.82 3.54
CA GLY A 47 -11.40 1.39 4.49
C GLY A 47 -12.84 1.29 3.99
N ARG A 48 -13.82 1.65 4.83
CA ARG A 48 -15.26 1.59 4.47
C ARG A 48 -15.58 2.35 3.19
N LYS A 49 -15.11 3.60 3.05
CA LYS A 49 -15.34 4.42 1.85
C LYS A 49 -14.74 3.78 0.59
N VAL A 50 -13.55 3.19 0.71
CA VAL A 50 -12.90 2.47 -0.40
C VAL A 50 -13.70 1.22 -0.78
N HIS A 51 -14.24 0.48 0.21
CA HIS A 51 -15.14 -0.64 -0.04
C HIS A 51 -16.40 -0.19 -0.79
N GLU A 52 -17.03 0.92 -0.40
CA GLU A 52 -18.24 1.45 -1.04
C GLU A 52 -17.97 1.85 -2.49
N THR A 53 -16.91 2.62 -2.74
CA THR A 53 -16.58 3.17 -4.07
C THR A 53 -15.85 2.18 -4.99
N GLY A 54 -15.15 1.20 -4.44
CA GLY A 54 -14.29 0.29 -5.19
C GLY A 54 -12.99 0.93 -5.71
N ILE A 55 -12.69 2.16 -5.30
CA ILE A 55 -11.49 2.91 -5.72
C ILE A 55 -10.51 2.95 -4.56
N ALA A 56 -9.33 2.35 -4.73
CA ALA A 56 -8.29 2.31 -3.72
C ALA A 56 -7.84 3.72 -3.32
N TRP A 57 -7.63 3.96 -2.01
CA TRP A 57 -7.21 5.26 -1.47
C TRP A 57 -8.13 6.45 -1.82
N ASN A 58 -9.42 6.21 -2.15
CA ASN A 58 -10.38 7.30 -2.42
C ASN A 58 -10.93 7.88 -1.10
N ASP A 59 -10.03 8.44 -0.30
CA ASP A 59 -10.31 9.05 1.00
C ASP A 59 -9.22 10.10 1.34
N PRO A 60 -9.35 10.86 2.46
CA PRO A 60 -8.35 11.86 2.85
C PRO A 60 -6.94 11.28 3.09
N SER A 61 -6.82 10.00 3.40
CA SER A 61 -5.51 9.35 3.51
C SER A 61 -4.85 9.19 2.15
N GLY A 62 -5.63 8.90 1.12
CA GLY A 62 -5.15 8.82 -0.26
C GLY A 62 -4.71 10.18 -0.80
N ASP A 63 -5.44 11.25 -0.48
CA ASP A 63 -5.02 12.61 -0.84
C ASP A 63 -3.67 12.97 -0.20
N ASN A 64 -3.48 12.63 1.08
CA ASN A 64 -2.18 12.82 1.74
C ASN A 64 -1.09 11.95 1.10
N LEU A 65 -1.40 10.69 0.78
CA LEU A 65 -0.42 9.79 0.19
C LEU A 65 0.05 10.28 -1.19
N SER A 66 -0.86 10.69 -2.06
CA SER A 66 -0.50 11.24 -3.37
C SER A 66 0.37 12.50 -3.25
N ASN A 67 0.05 13.37 -2.27
CA ASN A 67 0.86 14.55 -1.96
C ASN A 67 2.27 14.18 -1.45
N TRP A 68 2.40 13.16 -0.59
CA TRP A 68 3.71 12.69 -0.12
C TRP A 68 4.55 12.14 -1.26
N LEU A 69 3.93 11.38 -2.17
CA LEU A 69 4.59 10.83 -3.36
C LEU A 69 4.93 11.90 -4.42
N GLY A 70 4.29 13.07 -4.35
CA GLY A 70 4.43 14.11 -5.38
C GLY A 70 3.78 13.72 -6.71
N LEU A 71 2.69 12.96 -6.65
CA LEU A 71 1.93 12.49 -7.82
C LEU A 71 0.61 13.25 -7.92
N ASP A 72 0.21 13.60 -9.13
CA ASP A 72 -1.16 14.01 -9.40
C ASP A 72 -2.12 12.81 -9.42
N LYS A 73 -3.43 13.08 -9.54
CA LYS A 73 -4.45 12.03 -9.51
C LYS A 73 -4.35 11.08 -10.70
N GLU A 74 -4.01 11.57 -11.88
CA GLU A 74 -3.87 10.76 -13.08
C GLU A 74 -2.71 9.77 -12.93
N GLN A 75 -1.56 10.24 -12.48
CA GLN A 75 -0.39 9.41 -12.20
C GLN A 75 -0.66 8.40 -11.08
N PHE A 76 -1.28 8.85 -9.96
CA PHE A 76 -1.54 8.03 -8.79
C PHE A 76 -2.48 6.86 -9.10
N TYR A 77 -3.49 7.05 -9.94
CA TYR A 77 -4.45 6.03 -10.32
C TYR A 77 -4.13 5.30 -11.63
N ASN A 78 -3.02 5.63 -12.27
CA ASN A 78 -2.55 4.89 -13.45
C ASN A 78 -1.87 3.58 -13.02
N PRO A 79 -2.48 2.40 -13.26
CA PRO A 79 -1.92 1.12 -12.81
C PRO A 79 -0.61 0.75 -13.52
N ASP A 80 -0.31 1.36 -14.67
CA ASP A 80 0.97 1.14 -15.36
C ASP A 80 2.12 1.88 -14.64
N LEU A 81 1.82 2.90 -13.85
CA LEU A 81 2.79 3.61 -13.02
C LEU A 81 2.80 3.11 -11.58
N VAL A 82 1.60 3.00 -10.97
CA VAL A 82 1.43 2.74 -9.55
C VAL A 82 0.55 1.51 -9.33
N ALA A 83 1.13 0.44 -8.80
CA ALA A 83 0.37 -0.68 -8.26
C ALA A 83 -0.05 -0.40 -6.82
N ILE A 84 -1.30 -0.69 -6.48
CA ILE A 84 -1.86 -0.61 -5.13
C ILE A 84 -2.28 -2.00 -4.72
N VAL A 85 -1.49 -2.64 -3.85
CA VAL A 85 -1.68 -4.03 -3.41
C VAL A 85 -1.65 -4.06 -1.88
N PRO A 86 -2.76 -3.74 -1.19
CA PRO A 86 -2.80 -3.73 0.27
C PRO A 86 -2.63 -5.13 0.86
N MET A 87 -2.25 -5.23 2.14
CA MET A 87 -2.07 -6.50 2.86
C MET A 87 -3.35 -7.34 2.89
N GLY A 88 -4.50 -6.71 2.98
CA GLY A 88 -5.82 -7.32 2.79
C GLY A 88 -6.58 -6.59 1.70
N PHE A 89 -7.22 -7.30 0.78
CA PHE A 89 -7.91 -6.68 -0.37
C PHE A 89 -9.35 -6.28 -0.09
N CYS A 90 -9.92 -6.73 1.03
CA CYS A 90 -11.29 -6.43 1.42
C CYS A 90 -11.33 -5.61 2.71
N TYR A 91 -12.40 -4.84 2.90
CA TYR A 91 -12.67 -4.12 4.13
C TYR A 91 -12.87 -5.09 5.30
N PRO A 92 -12.01 -5.06 6.33
CA PRO A 92 -12.06 -6.04 7.42
C PRO A 92 -13.11 -5.72 8.49
N GLY A 93 -13.69 -4.52 8.45
CA GLY A 93 -14.62 -4.03 9.47
C GLY A 93 -14.01 -2.94 10.35
N ALA A 94 -14.87 -2.26 11.12
CA ALA A 94 -14.47 -1.26 12.10
C ALA A 94 -14.13 -1.89 13.45
N GLY A 95 -13.05 -1.44 14.07
CA GLY A 95 -12.66 -1.74 15.44
C GLY A 95 -12.92 -0.55 16.37
N LYS A 96 -12.48 -0.68 17.64
CA LYS A 96 -12.65 0.38 18.66
C LYS A 96 -11.89 1.68 18.35
N SER A 97 -10.77 1.59 17.64
CA SER A 97 -9.87 2.74 17.37
C SER A 97 -9.47 2.88 15.91
N GLY A 98 -10.31 2.44 15.00
CA GLY A 98 -10.05 2.43 13.54
C GLY A 98 -10.47 1.10 12.91
N ASP A 99 -10.04 0.86 11.68
CA ASP A 99 -10.36 -0.40 11.01
C ASP A 99 -9.62 -1.59 11.63
N LEU A 100 -10.26 -2.76 11.59
CA LEU A 100 -9.66 -4.01 12.03
C LEU A 100 -8.38 -4.35 11.22
N PRO A 101 -7.52 -5.25 11.73
CA PRO A 101 -6.38 -5.75 10.99
C PRO A 101 -6.77 -6.34 9.63
N PRO A 102 -5.88 -6.30 8.62
CA PRO A 102 -6.10 -7.01 7.37
C PRO A 102 -6.24 -8.51 7.65
N ARG A 103 -7.04 -9.20 6.84
CA ARG A 103 -7.17 -10.65 6.95
C ARG A 103 -5.81 -11.31 6.69
N PRO A 104 -5.34 -12.19 7.59
CA PRO A 104 -3.99 -12.78 7.51
C PRO A 104 -3.83 -13.72 6.31
N GLU A 105 -4.92 -14.27 5.79
CA GLU A 105 -4.91 -15.19 4.65
C GLU A 105 -4.56 -14.51 3.32
N CYS A 106 -4.85 -13.21 3.20
CA CYS A 106 -4.88 -12.51 1.92
C CYS A 106 -3.48 -12.36 1.30
N ALA A 107 -2.52 -11.80 2.04
CA ALA A 107 -1.18 -11.57 1.53
C ALA A 107 -0.43 -12.88 1.19
N PRO A 108 -0.40 -13.94 2.02
CA PRO A 108 0.22 -15.21 1.67
C PRO A 108 -0.39 -15.85 0.42
N LEU A 109 -1.70 -15.70 0.20
CA LEU A 109 -2.40 -16.29 -0.94
C LEU A 109 -2.06 -15.60 -2.27
N TRP A 110 -1.89 -14.27 -2.27
CA TRP A 110 -1.92 -13.47 -3.48
C TRP A 110 -0.65 -12.66 -3.77
N HIS A 111 0.06 -12.14 -2.74
CA HIS A 111 1.13 -11.18 -2.97
C HIS A 111 2.25 -11.74 -3.84
N ALA A 112 2.79 -12.91 -3.52
CA ALA A 112 3.88 -13.50 -4.32
C ALA A 112 3.51 -13.65 -5.79
N LYS A 113 2.27 -14.11 -6.07
CA LYS A 113 1.76 -14.30 -7.44
C LYS A 113 1.61 -12.98 -8.20
N LEU A 114 1.17 -11.91 -7.50
CA LEU A 114 1.04 -10.57 -8.11
C LEU A 114 2.41 -9.95 -8.37
N LEU A 115 3.32 -10.02 -7.40
CA LEU A 115 4.67 -9.47 -7.54
C LEU A 115 5.45 -10.13 -8.67
N GLU A 116 5.33 -11.46 -8.84
CA GLU A 116 5.93 -12.19 -9.97
C GLU A 116 5.49 -11.64 -11.34
N LYS A 117 4.29 -11.07 -11.43
CA LYS A 117 3.74 -10.49 -12.67
C LYS A 117 4.02 -8.98 -12.83
N MET A 118 4.78 -8.39 -11.91
CA MET A 118 5.18 -6.98 -11.91
C MET A 118 6.71 -6.83 -11.94
N PRO A 119 7.41 -7.29 -12.99
CA PRO A 119 8.87 -7.32 -13.03
C PRO A 119 9.52 -5.94 -13.11
N HIS A 120 8.74 -4.90 -13.37
CA HIS A 120 9.23 -3.53 -13.55
C HIS A 120 9.13 -2.67 -12.28
N ILE A 121 8.74 -3.24 -11.15
CA ILE A 121 8.72 -2.50 -9.87
C ILE A 121 10.14 -2.06 -9.50
N ILE A 122 10.32 -0.75 -9.35
CA ILE A 122 11.59 -0.11 -8.96
C ILE A 122 11.54 0.34 -7.50
N LEU A 123 10.36 0.77 -7.03
CA LEU A 123 10.15 1.26 -5.68
C LEU A 123 8.98 0.54 -5.03
N THR A 124 9.21 -0.06 -3.86
CA THR A 124 8.13 -0.61 -3.01
C THR A 124 8.01 0.23 -1.75
N VAL A 125 6.82 0.81 -1.54
CA VAL A 125 6.49 1.62 -0.37
C VAL A 125 5.65 0.81 0.61
N LEU A 126 6.16 0.61 1.84
CA LEU A 126 5.52 -0.16 2.90
C LEU A 126 4.81 0.79 3.88
N ILE A 127 3.48 0.88 3.79
CA ILE A 127 2.68 1.87 4.51
C ILE A 127 2.04 1.25 5.76
N GLY A 128 2.53 1.67 6.92
CA GLY A 128 2.03 1.23 8.22
C GLY A 128 2.57 -0.13 8.67
N ARG A 129 2.26 -0.47 9.92
CA ARG A 129 2.88 -1.60 10.64
C ARG A 129 2.66 -2.98 10.00
N TYR A 130 1.52 -3.20 9.36
CA TYR A 130 1.19 -4.52 8.80
C TYR A 130 2.05 -4.84 7.57
N ALA A 131 2.21 -3.87 6.66
CA ALA A 131 3.08 -4.02 5.50
C ALA A 131 4.55 -4.15 5.94
N GLN A 132 5.00 -3.29 6.85
CA GLN A 132 6.36 -3.33 7.39
C GLN A 132 6.65 -4.66 8.08
N GLY A 133 5.79 -5.12 8.98
CA GLY A 133 5.97 -6.39 9.69
C GLY A 133 6.03 -7.61 8.76
N TYR A 134 5.20 -7.63 7.71
CA TYR A 134 5.18 -8.75 6.76
C TYR A 134 6.42 -8.78 5.84
N TYR A 135 6.85 -7.63 5.32
CA TYR A 135 7.93 -7.57 4.34
C TYR A 135 9.32 -7.40 4.95
N LEU A 136 9.43 -6.68 6.07
CA LEU A 136 10.72 -6.47 6.74
C LEU A 136 11.04 -7.58 7.75
N LYS A 137 10.02 -8.23 8.33
CA LYS A 137 10.18 -9.31 9.31
C LYS A 137 11.09 -8.86 10.46
N ASP A 138 12.12 -9.65 10.76
CA ASP A 138 13.09 -9.38 11.83
C ASP A 138 13.98 -8.16 11.57
N ARG A 139 13.95 -7.59 10.35
CA ARG A 139 14.64 -6.34 10.01
C ARG A 139 13.86 -5.10 10.46
N ALA A 140 12.58 -5.22 10.79
CA ALA A 140 11.81 -4.09 11.31
C ALA A 140 12.27 -3.74 12.72
N TYR A 141 12.38 -2.44 13.01
CA TYR A 141 12.61 -1.97 14.38
C TYR A 141 11.39 -2.23 15.27
N LYS A 142 11.60 -2.12 16.58
CA LYS A 142 10.56 -2.39 17.59
C LYS A 142 9.31 -1.51 17.42
N THR A 143 9.50 -0.28 16.97
CA THR A 143 8.39 0.65 16.72
C THR A 143 8.34 1.06 15.25
N LEU A 144 7.13 1.43 14.79
CA LEU A 144 6.93 1.98 13.44
C LEU A 144 7.77 3.24 13.24
N THR A 145 7.85 4.11 14.25
CA THR A 145 8.61 5.36 14.19
C THR A 145 10.08 5.09 13.94
N GLU A 146 10.69 4.18 14.69
CA GLU A 146 12.10 3.79 14.49
C GLU A 146 12.31 3.18 13.10
N THR A 147 11.41 2.29 12.66
CA THR A 147 11.49 1.69 11.32
C THR A 147 11.47 2.75 10.22
N VAL A 148 10.60 3.76 10.33
CA VAL A 148 10.53 4.86 9.36
C VAL A 148 11.77 5.75 9.47
N GLN A 149 12.27 6.03 10.66
CA GLN A 149 13.46 6.85 10.88
C GLN A 149 14.72 6.23 10.24
N HIS A 150 14.83 4.91 10.30
CA HIS A 150 15.94 4.16 9.70
C HIS A 150 15.65 3.69 8.26
N TYR A 151 14.78 4.40 7.52
CA TYR A 151 14.35 4.00 6.17
C TYR A 151 15.49 3.70 5.21
N LYS A 152 16.65 4.37 5.37
CA LYS A 152 17.83 4.19 4.50
C LYS A 152 18.38 2.77 4.50
N GLU A 153 18.19 2.03 5.60
CA GLU A 153 18.66 0.64 5.73
C GLU A 153 17.85 -0.37 4.89
N TYR A 154 16.64 0.03 4.44
CA TYR A 154 15.78 -0.83 3.62
C TYR A 154 15.87 -0.52 2.13
N LEU A 155 16.55 0.59 1.79
CA LEU A 155 16.77 0.98 0.40
C LEU A 155 17.80 0.08 -0.29
N PRO A 156 17.72 -0.09 -1.60
CA PRO A 156 16.74 0.50 -2.53
C PRO A 156 15.39 -0.25 -2.60
N GLN A 157 15.27 -1.40 -1.95
CA GLN A 157 14.16 -2.34 -2.12
C GLN A 157 12.84 -1.83 -1.52
N TYR A 158 12.91 -1.29 -0.30
CA TYR A 158 11.73 -0.85 0.45
C TYR A 158 11.90 0.57 0.99
N LEU A 159 10.80 1.31 1.04
CA LEU A 159 10.72 2.58 1.75
C LEU A 159 9.53 2.53 2.73
N PRO A 160 9.78 2.39 4.03
CA PRO A 160 8.71 2.34 5.03
C PRO A 160 8.15 3.73 5.30
N LEU A 161 6.82 3.84 5.39
CA LEU A 161 6.09 5.07 5.73
C LEU A 161 5.10 4.82 6.87
N PRO A 162 4.75 5.83 7.68
CA PRO A 162 3.59 5.78 8.54
C PRO A 162 2.31 5.75 7.69
N HIS A 163 1.16 5.44 8.30
CA HIS A 163 -0.11 5.55 7.60
C HIS A 163 -0.42 7.04 7.34
N PRO A 164 -0.84 7.44 6.12
CA PRO A 164 -1.06 8.84 5.75
C PRO A 164 -2.38 9.42 6.27
N SER A 165 -2.95 8.84 7.31
CA SER A 165 -4.18 9.32 7.92
C SER A 165 -4.01 10.75 8.47
N PRO A 166 -4.98 11.66 8.25
CA PRO A 166 -5.00 12.97 8.90
C PRO A 166 -4.87 12.92 10.43
N ARG A 167 -5.28 11.80 11.05
CA ARG A 167 -5.13 11.56 12.50
C ARG A 167 -3.66 11.49 12.94
N ASN A 168 -2.73 11.22 12.02
CA ASN A 168 -1.30 11.15 12.30
C ASN A 168 -0.59 12.51 12.26
N ARG A 169 -1.33 13.63 12.15
CA ARG A 169 -0.74 14.97 12.14
C ARG A 169 0.10 15.26 13.40
N ILE A 170 -0.36 14.83 14.57
CA ILE A 170 0.40 14.98 15.82
C ILE A 170 1.71 14.18 15.76
N TRP A 171 1.69 12.98 15.18
CA TRP A 171 2.89 12.19 14.98
C TRP A 171 3.87 12.92 14.06
N GLN A 172 3.42 13.49 12.95
CA GLN A 172 4.27 14.27 12.02
C GLN A 172 4.90 15.47 12.74
N GLN A 173 4.13 16.23 13.51
CA GLN A 173 4.64 17.37 14.28
C GLN A 173 5.72 16.97 15.30
N ARG A 174 5.64 15.76 15.87
CA ARG A 174 6.64 15.22 16.80
C ARG A 174 7.86 14.62 16.10
N ASN A 175 7.80 14.43 14.79
CA ASN A 175 8.83 13.81 13.99
C ASN A 175 9.14 14.65 12.73
N PRO A 176 9.67 15.88 12.88
CA PRO A 176 9.90 16.81 11.76
C PRO A 176 10.83 16.24 10.69
N TRP A 177 11.77 15.38 11.08
CA TRP A 177 12.65 14.65 10.15
C TRP A 177 11.89 13.88 9.07
N PHE A 178 10.63 13.51 9.31
CA PHE A 178 9.81 12.83 8.31
C PHE A 178 9.56 13.71 7.09
N GLU A 179 9.20 14.98 7.30
CA GLU A 179 8.98 15.94 6.23
C GLU A 179 10.29 16.47 5.64
N GLU A 180 11.33 16.59 6.46
CA GLU A 180 12.61 17.18 6.09
C GLU A 180 13.53 16.18 5.35
N GLU A 181 13.46 14.89 5.67
CA GLU A 181 14.36 13.87 5.11
C GLU A 181 13.62 12.79 4.31
N VAL A 182 12.57 12.18 4.89
CA VAL A 182 11.92 11.01 4.28
C VAL A 182 11.11 11.38 3.05
N LEU A 183 10.31 12.45 3.12
CA LEU A 183 9.47 12.86 1.99
C LEU A 183 10.28 13.35 0.79
N PRO A 184 11.37 14.12 0.92
CA PRO A 184 12.23 14.47 -0.21
C PRO A 184 12.85 13.23 -0.88
N GLU A 185 13.38 12.28 -0.11
CA GLU A 185 13.91 11.03 -0.65
C GLU A 185 12.84 10.20 -1.36
N LEU A 186 11.65 10.09 -0.76
CA LEU A 186 10.50 9.41 -1.38
C LEU A 186 10.19 10.01 -2.74
N ARG A 187 10.02 11.34 -2.83
CA ARG A 187 9.71 12.05 -4.09
C ARG A 187 10.81 11.86 -5.13
N GLN A 188 12.07 11.93 -4.72
CA GLN A 188 13.18 11.69 -5.64
C GLN A 188 13.14 10.27 -6.22
N ARG A 189 12.83 9.25 -5.40
CA ARG A 189 12.70 7.86 -5.86
C ARG A 189 11.50 7.66 -6.75
N VAL A 190 10.35 8.27 -6.41
CA VAL A 190 9.17 8.27 -7.27
C VAL A 190 9.50 8.83 -8.64
N GLN A 191 10.13 10.00 -8.71
CA GLN A 191 10.52 10.62 -10.00
C GLN A 191 11.51 9.77 -10.79
N ARG A 192 12.43 9.06 -10.13
CA ARG A 192 13.33 8.11 -10.81
C ARG A 192 12.58 6.89 -11.35
N ALA A 193 11.58 6.40 -10.60
CA ALA A 193 10.79 5.26 -11.02
C ALA A 193 9.87 5.58 -12.20
N LEU A 194 9.47 6.82 -12.41
CA LEU A 194 8.61 7.25 -13.51
C LEU A 194 9.36 7.54 -14.81
N LYS A 195 10.67 7.65 -14.78
CA LYS A 195 11.53 7.75 -15.98
C LYS A 195 11.81 6.38 -16.57
#